data_3d0f0c4e5ea42e5bf8f4e0036ba6c74d
#
_entry.id   3d0f0c4e5ea42e5bf8f4e0036ba6c74d
#
_cell.length_a   1.000
_cell.length_b   1.000
_cell.length_c   1.000
_cell.angle_alpha   90.00
_cell.angle_beta   90.00
_cell.angle_gamma   90.00
#
_symmetry.space_group_name_H-M   'P 1'
#
loop_
_entity.id
_entity.type
_entity.pdbx_description
1 polymer ?
#
loop_
_entity_poly.entity_id
_entity_poly.type
_entity_poly.pdbx_seq_one_letter_code
_entity_poly.pdbx_strand_id
1 'polypeptide(L)'
;ESRERSGYVVSFRKADGFASTAKTTHKYHPATETKHAYPDFPLSVLSKTMRKVLTEHGDLLLEKSPNYGCTELREAIKQYLARNRGISVDTEQIIIGSGSEYLYEHIIMMLGRSHTYGIESPSYKKIEEIYHASEVSYELLPLSHDGIDSDALSKTTASVIHTTPYRSFPTGVSATASKLHEYV
;
A
#
# COMPACT_ATOMS: atom_id res chain seq x y z
N GLU A 1 33.35 -2.22 -13.90
CA GLU A 1 34.39 -3.23 -14.23
C GLU A 1 34.24 -4.43 -13.29
N SER A 2 34.33 -5.63 -13.86
CA SER A 2 34.36 -6.87 -13.09
C SER A 2 35.83 -7.17 -12.72
N ARG A 3 36.07 -7.48 -11.46
CA ARG A 3 37.38 -7.96 -11.01
C ARG A 3 37.23 -9.39 -10.50
N GLU A 4 38.08 -10.28 -11.04
CA GLU A 4 38.07 -11.68 -10.66
C GLU A 4 38.28 -11.82 -9.14
N ARG A 5 37.38 -12.54 -8.46
CA ARG A 5 37.36 -12.77 -7.00
C ARG A 5 37.08 -11.55 -6.11
N SER A 6 36.78 -10.36 -6.66
CA SER A 6 36.55 -9.14 -5.89
C SER A 6 35.18 -8.50 -6.15
N GLY A 7 34.33 -9.15 -6.96
CA GLY A 7 33.00 -8.66 -7.30
C GLY A 7 32.98 -7.53 -8.35
N TYR A 8 31.93 -6.77 -8.37
CA TYR A 8 31.75 -5.66 -9.30
C TYR A 8 32.13 -4.35 -8.64
N VAL A 9 32.97 -3.57 -9.34
CA VAL A 9 33.36 -2.22 -8.89
C VAL A 9 32.78 -1.21 -9.85
N VAL A 10 32.08 -0.21 -9.32
CA VAL A 10 31.64 0.94 -10.10
C VAL A 10 32.87 1.79 -10.42
N SER A 11 33.32 1.77 -11.67
CA SER A 11 34.41 2.64 -12.13
C SER A 11 33.81 3.81 -12.89
N PHE A 12 34.16 5.02 -12.45
CA PHE A 12 33.79 6.25 -13.14
C PHE A 12 34.94 6.69 -14.06
N ARG A 13 34.71 6.67 -15.37
CA ARG A 13 35.68 7.24 -16.34
C ARG A 13 35.16 8.61 -16.79
N LYS A 14 35.99 9.64 -16.76
CA LYS A 14 35.68 10.97 -17.30
C LYS A 14 35.19 10.95 -18.76
N ALA A 15 35.58 9.90 -19.51
CA ALA A 15 35.18 9.69 -20.90
C ALA A 15 33.80 9.03 -21.07
N ASP A 16 33.14 8.54 -20.02
CA ASP A 16 31.87 7.81 -20.10
C ASP A 16 30.65 8.73 -20.26
N GLY A 17 30.81 9.86 -20.95
CA GLY A 17 29.70 10.65 -21.47
C GLY A 17 28.90 11.46 -20.45
N PHE A 18 29.27 11.46 -19.17
CA PHE A 18 28.80 12.47 -18.20
C PHE A 18 29.66 13.75 -18.26
N ALA A 19 30.39 13.97 -19.38
CA ALA A 19 30.79 15.32 -19.72
C ALA A 19 29.51 16.13 -19.77
N SER A 20 29.41 17.12 -18.88
CA SER A 20 28.35 18.09 -18.81
C SER A 20 27.96 18.51 -20.24
N THR A 21 26.98 17.81 -20.84
CA THR A 21 26.26 18.37 -21.97
C THR A 21 25.74 19.69 -21.43
N ALA A 22 26.06 20.76 -22.15
CA ALA A 22 25.74 22.14 -21.84
C ALA A 22 24.43 22.19 -21.06
N LYS A 23 24.44 22.90 -19.92
CA LYS A 23 23.27 23.11 -19.06
C LYS A 23 22.08 23.39 -19.95
N THR A 24 21.38 22.37 -20.37
CA THR A 24 20.01 22.52 -20.75
C THR A 24 19.36 22.89 -19.44
N THR A 25 19.23 24.19 -19.24
CA THR A 25 18.34 24.72 -18.22
C THR A 25 16.97 24.27 -18.69
N HIS A 26 16.59 23.04 -18.34
CA HIS A 26 15.19 22.73 -18.21
C HIS A 26 14.69 23.79 -17.23
N LYS A 27 14.08 24.85 -17.79
CA LYS A 27 13.26 25.73 -16.99
C LYS A 27 12.21 24.80 -16.41
N TYR A 28 12.46 24.37 -15.18
CA TYR A 28 11.44 23.78 -14.36
C TYR A 28 10.34 24.85 -14.30
N HIS A 29 9.32 24.70 -15.13
CA HIS A 29 8.09 25.41 -14.90
C HIS A 29 7.49 24.70 -13.69
N PRO A 30 7.48 25.31 -12.50
CA PRO A 30 6.72 24.76 -11.41
C PRO A 30 5.31 24.62 -11.99
N ALA A 31 4.80 23.41 -12.02
CA ALA A 31 3.39 23.18 -12.27
C ALA A 31 2.67 24.20 -11.39
N THR A 32 1.85 25.02 -12.02
CA THR A 32 1.14 26.15 -11.43
C THR A 32 0.87 25.83 -9.98
N GLU A 33 1.45 26.60 -9.06
CA GLU A 33 1.33 26.38 -7.62
C GLU A 33 -0.16 26.24 -7.27
N THR A 34 -0.70 25.05 -7.39
CA THR A 34 -1.81 24.69 -6.57
C THR A 34 -1.25 24.75 -5.16
N LYS A 35 -1.48 25.84 -4.49
CA LYS A 35 -1.27 25.98 -3.06
C LYS A 35 -2.16 24.95 -2.39
N HIS A 36 -1.75 23.68 -2.43
CA HIS A 36 -2.20 22.67 -1.48
C HIS A 36 -1.50 23.00 -0.16
N ALA A 37 -1.81 24.20 0.35
CA ALA A 37 -1.61 24.45 1.74
C ALA A 37 -2.56 23.50 2.46
N TYR A 38 -2.04 22.43 3.01
CA TYR A 38 -2.65 21.77 4.16
C TYR A 38 -2.23 22.63 5.36
N PRO A 39 -2.96 23.72 5.68
CA PRO A 39 -2.53 24.69 6.69
C PRO A 39 -2.41 24.02 8.08
N ASP A 40 -3.06 22.88 8.26
CA ASP A 40 -3.16 22.19 9.54
C ASP A 40 -2.24 20.96 9.64
N PHE A 41 -1.38 20.69 8.63
CA PHE A 41 -0.49 19.55 8.73
C PHE A 41 0.63 19.84 9.75
N PRO A 42 0.78 19.00 10.80
CA PRO A 42 1.70 19.29 11.91
C PRO A 42 3.16 18.96 11.56
N LEU A 43 3.74 19.71 10.62
CA LEU A 43 5.12 19.52 10.15
C LEU A 43 6.15 19.55 11.29
N SER A 44 5.95 20.38 12.31
CA SER A 44 6.84 20.46 13.46
C SER A 44 6.86 19.15 14.27
N VAL A 45 5.68 18.52 14.42
CA VAL A 45 5.56 17.22 15.09
C VAL A 45 6.22 16.14 14.27
N LEU A 46 5.97 16.10 12.95
CA LEU A 46 6.61 15.16 12.04
C LEU A 46 8.13 15.28 12.11
N SER A 47 8.67 16.49 11.96
CA SER A 47 10.12 16.75 11.99
C SER A 47 10.76 16.35 13.33
N LYS A 48 10.07 16.61 14.44
CA LYS A 48 10.52 16.20 15.77
C LYS A 48 10.55 14.68 15.90
N THR A 49 9.50 14.01 15.42
CA THR A 49 9.38 12.54 15.44
C THR A 49 10.46 11.89 14.58
N MET A 50 10.66 12.38 13.36
CA MET A 50 11.72 11.88 12.47
C MET A 50 13.10 12.01 13.12
N ARG A 51 13.41 13.18 13.68
CA ARG A 51 14.68 13.41 14.36
C ARG A 51 14.87 12.49 15.55
N LYS A 52 13.83 12.27 16.34
CA LYS A 52 13.84 11.33 17.47
C LYS A 52 14.18 9.92 16.99
N VAL A 53 13.46 9.41 15.98
CA VAL A 53 13.68 8.06 15.44
C VAL A 53 15.10 7.90 14.88
N LEU A 54 15.60 8.89 14.12
CA LEU A 54 16.96 8.88 13.60
C LEU A 54 18.01 8.87 14.71
N THR A 55 17.76 9.56 15.81
CA THR A 55 18.70 9.61 16.95
C THR A 55 18.70 8.31 17.75
N GLU A 56 17.52 7.71 17.96
CA GLU A 56 17.34 6.53 18.80
C GLU A 56 17.66 5.21 18.07
N HIS A 57 17.44 5.16 16.76
CA HIS A 57 17.51 3.93 15.96
C HIS A 57 18.37 4.06 14.69
N GLY A 58 19.24 5.07 14.61
CA GLY A 58 19.97 5.42 13.37
C GLY A 58 20.65 4.25 12.69
N ASP A 59 21.41 3.46 13.42
CA ASP A 59 22.14 2.31 12.86
C ASP A 59 21.19 1.20 12.40
N LEU A 60 20.14 0.93 13.16
CA LEU A 60 19.10 -0.06 12.84
C LEU A 60 18.32 0.29 11.56
N LEU A 61 18.13 1.58 11.28
CA LEU A 61 17.44 2.04 10.08
C LEU A 61 18.23 1.77 8.78
N LEU A 62 19.54 1.54 8.89
CA LEU A 62 20.42 1.20 7.77
C LEU A 62 20.50 -0.30 7.53
N GLU A 63 20.00 -1.11 8.44
CA GLU A 63 19.96 -2.56 8.29
C GLU A 63 18.83 -2.99 7.34
N LYS A 64 19.04 -4.14 6.70
CA LYS A 64 17.99 -4.75 5.89
C LYS A 64 16.85 -5.21 6.78
N SER A 65 15.66 -4.67 6.59
CA SER A 65 14.46 -5.14 7.30
C SER A 65 14.17 -6.62 7.01
N PRO A 66 13.63 -7.36 7.99
CA PRO A 66 13.09 -8.70 7.75
C PRO A 66 12.05 -8.71 6.63
N ASN A 67 11.83 -9.86 5.99
CA ASN A 67 10.88 -10.00 4.88
C ASN A 67 9.43 -9.64 5.27
N TYR A 68 9.08 -9.80 6.53
CA TYR A 68 7.77 -9.39 7.08
C TYR A 68 7.67 -7.89 7.41
N GLY A 69 8.76 -7.16 7.26
CA GLY A 69 8.88 -5.76 7.64
C GLY A 69 9.54 -5.55 9.00
N CYS A 70 9.85 -4.30 9.30
CA CYS A 70 10.50 -3.87 10.54
C CYS A 70 9.72 -4.36 11.78
N THR A 71 10.39 -5.00 12.70
CA THR A 71 9.78 -5.62 13.89
C THR A 71 9.13 -4.56 14.79
N GLU A 72 9.79 -3.44 14.99
CA GLU A 72 9.31 -2.33 15.82
C GLU A 72 8.01 -1.74 15.24
N LEU A 73 7.93 -1.62 13.91
CA LEU A 73 6.72 -1.14 13.24
C LEU A 73 5.57 -2.15 13.38
N ARG A 74 5.83 -3.43 13.21
CA ARG A 74 4.82 -4.49 13.39
C ARG A 74 4.29 -4.53 14.82
N GLU A 75 5.17 -4.40 15.80
CA GLU A 75 4.78 -4.33 17.22
C GLU A 75 3.95 -3.07 17.54
N ALA A 76 4.33 -1.92 16.96
CA ALA A 76 3.55 -0.70 17.09
C ALA A 76 2.15 -0.83 16.46
N ILE A 77 2.03 -1.49 15.30
CA ILE A 77 0.75 -1.77 14.64
C ILE A 77 -0.09 -2.72 15.49
N LYS A 78 0.47 -3.79 16.03
CA LYS A 78 -0.20 -4.69 16.97
C LYS A 78 -0.83 -3.93 18.14
N GLN A 79 -0.05 -3.07 18.76
CA GLN A 79 -0.53 -2.25 19.88
C GLN A 79 -1.61 -1.25 19.43
N TYR A 80 -1.47 -0.66 18.25
CA TYR A 80 -2.48 0.23 17.68
C TYR A 80 -3.80 -0.50 17.42
N LEU A 81 -3.75 -1.68 16.83
CA LEU A 81 -4.94 -2.50 16.56
C LEU A 81 -5.67 -2.87 17.85
N ALA A 82 -4.93 -3.32 18.87
CA ALA A 82 -5.50 -3.67 20.16
C ALA A 82 -6.20 -2.46 20.83
N ARG A 83 -5.53 -1.30 20.87
CA ARG A 83 -6.05 -0.11 21.58
C ARG A 83 -7.17 0.60 20.81
N ASN A 84 -7.07 0.69 19.49
CA ASN A 84 -7.96 1.56 18.70
C ASN A 84 -9.04 0.79 17.94
N ARG A 85 -8.87 -0.52 17.77
CA ARG A 85 -9.79 -1.35 17.00
C ARG A 85 -10.32 -2.55 17.78
N GLY A 86 -9.79 -2.84 18.96
CA GLY A 86 -10.14 -4.03 19.75
C GLY A 86 -9.70 -5.34 19.06
N ILE A 87 -8.75 -5.25 18.12
CA ILE A 87 -8.26 -6.40 17.36
C ILE A 87 -6.98 -6.91 18.03
N SER A 88 -6.99 -8.16 18.50
CA SER A 88 -5.83 -8.84 19.06
C SER A 88 -5.20 -9.75 18.01
N VAL A 89 -3.94 -9.50 17.70
CA VAL A 89 -3.15 -10.28 16.73
C VAL A 89 -1.75 -10.50 17.27
N ASP A 90 -1.08 -11.53 16.77
CA ASP A 90 0.35 -11.73 17.00
C ASP A 90 1.19 -10.97 15.97
N THR A 91 2.43 -10.63 16.32
CA THR A 91 3.33 -9.88 15.46
C THR A 91 3.60 -10.60 14.13
N GLU A 92 3.59 -11.94 14.14
CA GLU A 92 3.75 -12.79 12.96
C GLU A 92 2.58 -12.74 11.98
N GLN A 93 1.41 -12.27 12.44
CA GLN A 93 0.23 -12.07 11.59
C GLN A 93 0.23 -10.71 10.90
N ILE A 94 1.27 -9.87 11.13
CA ILE A 94 1.42 -8.55 10.55
C ILE A 94 2.54 -8.56 9.53
N ILE A 95 2.21 -8.23 8.29
CA ILE A 95 3.16 -8.11 7.18
C ILE A 95 3.15 -6.68 6.68
N ILE A 96 4.34 -6.08 6.53
CA ILE A 96 4.52 -4.74 5.97
C ILE A 96 4.99 -4.89 4.53
N GLY A 97 4.28 -4.26 3.61
CA GLY A 97 4.64 -4.21 2.19
C GLY A 97 4.81 -2.78 1.69
N SER A 98 5.21 -2.64 0.44
CA SER A 98 5.44 -1.35 -0.23
C SER A 98 4.15 -0.71 -0.77
N GLY A 99 3.09 -0.76 0.01
CA GLY A 99 1.77 -0.21 -0.30
C GLY A 99 0.71 -1.28 -0.52
N SER A 100 -0.55 -0.85 -0.56
CA SER A 100 -1.69 -1.75 -0.67
C SER A 100 -1.71 -2.52 -2.01
N GLU A 101 -1.34 -1.86 -3.10
CA GLU A 101 -1.32 -2.49 -4.43
C GLU A 101 -0.39 -3.72 -4.43
N TYR A 102 0.82 -3.57 -3.91
CA TYR A 102 1.76 -4.67 -3.73
C TYR A 102 1.20 -5.81 -2.86
N LEU A 103 0.50 -5.46 -1.78
CA LEU A 103 -0.10 -6.46 -0.89
C LEU A 103 -1.26 -7.21 -1.56
N TYR A 104 -2.07 -6.54 -2.39
CA TYR A 104 -3.15 -7.20 -3.14
C TYR A 104 -2.60 -8.22 -4.13
N GLU A 105 -1.54 -7.89 -4.86
CA GLU A 105 -0.88 -8.86 -5.74
C GLU A 105 -0.37 -10.08 -4.98
N HIS A 106 0.22 -9.89 -3.79
CA HIS A 106 0.70 -10.99 -2.96
C HIS A 106 -0.43 -11.85 -2.41
N ILE A 107 -1.56 -11.24 -2.04
CA ILE A 107 -2.77 -11.97 -1.61
C ILE A 107 -3.29 -12.84 -2.76
N ILE A 108 -3.36 -12.31 -3.98
CA ILE A 108 -3.77 -13.06 -5.16
C ILE A 108 -2.81 -14.23 -5.42
N MET A 109 -1.50 -14.00 -5.34
CA MET A 109 -0.49 -15.05 -5.50
C MET A 109 -0.63 -16.15 -4.45
N MET A 110 -0.93 -15.78 -3.21
CA MET A 110 -1.07 -16.69 -2.08
C MET A 110 -2.36 -17.53 -2.18
N LEU A 111 -3.48 -16.90 -2.52
CA LEU A 111 -4.78 -17.57 -2.64
C LEU A 111 -4.89 -18.39 -3.94
N GLY A 112 -4.21 -17.94 -4.99
CA GLY A 112 -4.21 -18.60 -6.28
C GLY A 112 -5.14 -17.96 -7.31
N ARG A 113 -4.86 -18.23 -8.58
CA ARG A 113 -5.58 -17.65 -9.73
C ARG A 113 -6.87 -18.38 -10.10
N SER A 114 -7.15 -19.50 -9.44
CA SER A 114 -8.37 -20.29 -9.68
C SER A 114 -9.61 -19.72 -8.99
N HIS A 115 -9.43 -18.74 -8.11
CA HIS A 115 -10.53 -18.08 -7.43
C HIS A 115 -11.16 -16.99 -8.32
N THR A 116 -12.47 -16.81 -8.19
CA THR A 116 -13.16 -15.61 -8.67
C THR A 116 -13.20 -14.61 -7.52
N TYR A 117 -12.80 -13.38 -7.80
CA TYR A 117 -12.72 -12.30 -6.82
C TYR A 117 -13.90 -11.34 -7.00
N GLY A 118 -14.67 -11.11 -5.95
CA GLY A 118 -15.71 -10.09 -5.94
C GLY A 118 -15.11 -8.75 -5.49
N ILE A 119 -15.29 -7.70 -6.28
CA ILE A 119 -14.80 -6.35 -5.99
C ILE A 119 -16.00 -5.43 -5.85
N GLU A 120 -16.08 -4.67 -4.77
CA GLU A 120 -17.14 -3.66 -4.61
C GLU A 120 -17.08 -2.61 -5.72
N SER A 121 -18.23 -2.18 -6.21
CA SER A 121 -18.34 -1.20 -7.31
C SER A 121 -19.42 -0.14 -7.00
N PRO A 122 -19.11 1.17 -7.20
CA PRO A 122 -17.82 1.71 -7.63
C PRO A 122 -16.76 1.65 -6.52
N SER A 123 -15.50 1.47 -6.94
CA SER A 123 -14.35 1.36 -6.05
C SER A 123 -13.16 2.16 -6.62
N TYR A 124 -12.04 2.12 -5.94
CA TYR A 124 -10.81 2.72 -6.46
C TYR A 124 -10.34 1.96 -7.69
N LYS A 125 -10.35 2.63 -8.86
CA LYS A 125 -10.11 2.00 -10.17
C LYS A 125 -8.84 1.14 -10.25
N LYS A 126 -7.79 1.50 -9.52
CA LYS A 126 -6.56 0.71 -9.48
C LYS A 126 -6.74 -0.68 -8.89
N ILE A 127 -7.73 -0.91 -8.04
CA ILE A 127 -8.03 -2.25 -7.51
C ILE A 127 -8.42 -3.15 -8.68
N GLU A 128 -9.34 -2.70 -9.51
CA GLU A 128 -9.78 -3.44 -10.72
C GLU A 128 -8.60 -3.67 -11.69
N GLU A 129 -7.75 -2.66 -11.90
CA GLU A 129 -6.56 -2.76 -12.75
C GLU A 129 -5.59 -3.83 -12.23
N ILE A 130 -5.42 -4.00 -10.92
CA ILE A 130 -4.57 -5.04 -10.32
C ILE A 130 -5.12 -6.43 -10.60
N TYR A 131 -6.43 -6.65 -10.40
CA TYR A 131 -7.06 -7.94 -10.68
C TYR A 131 -6.98 -8.28 -12.16
N HIS A 132 -7.23 -7.32 -13.04
CA HIS A 132 -7.06 -7.48 -14.48
C HIS A 132 -5.61 -7.82 -14.86
N ALA A 133 -4.64 -7.08 -14.33
CA ALA A 133 -3.21 -7.32 -14.60
C ALA A 133 -2.72 -8.67 -14.04
N SER A 134 -3.34 -9.16 -12.96
CA SER A 134 -3.05 -10.47 -12.38
C SER A 134 -3.68 -11.62 -13.15
N GLU A 135 -4.46 -11.34 -14.21
CA GLU A 135 -5.14 -12.34 -15.03
C GLU A 135 -6.04 -13.30 -14.23
N VAL A 136 -6.74 -12.77 -13.23
CA VAL A 136 -7.71 -13.53 -12.44
C VAL A 136 -9.14 -13.16 -12.80
N SER A 137 -10.06 -14.11 -12.61
CA SER A 137 -11.49 -13.84 -12.78
C SER A 137 -11.99 -12.94 -11.65
N TYR A 138 -12.74 -11.89 -12.00
CA TYR A 138 -13.38 -11.05 -10.99
C TYR A 138 -14.77 -10.59 -11.42
N GLU A 139 -15.60 -10.29 -10.42
CA GLU A 139 -16.96 -9.77 -10.56
C GLU A 139 -17.04 -8.42 -9.84
N LEU A 140 -17.76 -7.45 -10.45
CA LEU A 140 -18.04 -6.17 -9.83
C LEU A 140 -19.35 -6.28 -9.04
N LEU A 141 -19.27 -6.10 -7.73
CA LEU A 141 -20.38 -6.20 -6.80
C LEU A 141 -20.91 -4.79 -6.47
N PRO A 142 -22.13 -4.42 -6.87
CA PRO A 142 -22.66 -3.09 -6.63
C PRO A 142 -22.71 -2.74 -5.15
N LEU A 143 -22.37 -1.48 -4.82
CA LEU A 143 -22.58 -0.94 -3.47
C LEU A 143 -24.00 -0.39 -3.33
N SER A 144 -24.62 -0.72 -2.20
CA SER A 144 -25.83 -0.06 -1.68
C SER A 144 -25.45 1.03 -0.66
N HIS A 145 -26.42 1.54 0.08
CA HIS A 145 -26.19 2.58 1.08
C HIS A 145 -25.44 2.11 2.35
N ASP A 146 -25.39 0.80 2.59
CA ASP A 146 -24.87 0.18 3.80
C ASP A 146 -23.78 -0.88 3.56
N GLY A 147 -23.27 -0.96 2.35
CA GLY A 147 -22.24 -1.91 1.91
C GLY A 147 -22.54 -2.53 0.56
N ILE A 148 -21.99 -3.70 0.25
CA ILE A 148 -22.29 -4.43 -0.99
C ILE A 148 -23.77 -4.85 -0.98
N ASP A 149 -24.43 -4.71 -2.12
CA ASP A 149 -25.83 -5.09 -2.29
C ASP A 149 -26.06 -6.58 -1.95
N SER A 150 -27.07 -6.88 -1.13
CA SER A 150 -27.37 -8.24 -0.66
C SER A 150 -27.77 -9.19 -1.79
N ASP A 151 -28.49 -8.68 -2.78
CA ASP A 151 -28.89 -9.49 -3.93
C ASP A 151 -27.66 -9.85 -4.79
N ALA A 152 -26.73 -8.91 -4.93
CA ALA A 152 -25.46 -9.16 -5.62
C ALA A 152 -24.60 -10.17 -4.86
N LEU A 153 -24.51 -10.06 -3.53
CA LEU A 153 -23.79 -11.02 -2.68
C LEU A 153 -24.40 -12.42 -2.78
N SER A 154 -25.72 -12.53 -2.80
CA SER A 154 -26.39 -13.85 -2.86
C SER A 154 -26.23 -14.56 -4.21
N LYS A 155 -25.92 -13.82 -5.28
CA LYS A 155 -25.84 -14.31 -6.67
C LYS A 155 -24.41 -14.46 -7.18
N THR A 156 -23.43 -13.86 -6.49
CA THR A 156 -22.04 -13.91 -6.94
C THR A 156 -21.47 -15.33 -6.86
N THR A 157 -20.59 -15.64 -7.79
CA THR A 157 -19.79 -16.87 -7.79
C THR A 157 -18.41 -16.62 -7.16
N ALA A 158 -18.12 -15.41 -6.72
CA ALA A 158 -16.87 -15.06 -6.10
C ALA A 158 -16.63 -15.83 -4.80
N SER A 159 -15.47 -16.43 -4.68
CA SER A 159 -15.04 -17.15 -3.48
C SER A 159 -14.16 -16.30 -2.55
N VAL A 160 -13.77 -15.12 -3.02
CA VAL A 160 -13.00 -14.12 -2.26
C VAL A 160 -13.60 -12.75 -2.53
N ILE A 161 -13.91 -12.00 -1.47
CA ILE A 161 -14.45 -10.65 -1.60
C ILE A 161 -13.41 -9.63 -1.16
N HIS A 162 -13.10 -8.69 -2.06
CA HIS A 162 -12.30 -7.51 -1.75
C HIS A 162 -13.23 -6.34 -1.48
N THR A 163 -13.26 -5.86 -0.26
CA THR A 163 -14.11 -4.76 0.18
C THR A 163 -13.32 -3.73 0.98
N THR A 164 -13.78 -2.48 0.95
CA THR A 164 -13.33 -1.40 1.83
C THR A 164 -14.47 -1.05 2.78
N PRO A 165 -14.59 -1.73 3.91
CA PRO A 165 -15.81 -1.70 4.72
C PRO A 165 -16.04 -0.36 5.44
N TYR A 166 -15.08 0.55 5.40
CA TYR A 166 -15.20 1.85 6.05
C TYR A 166 -14.81 2.98 5.09
N ARG A 167 -15.76 3.88 4.82
CA ARG A 167 -15.59 5.05 3.92
C ARG A 167 -15.03 4.66 2.56
N SER A 168 -15.66 3.67 1.91
CA SER A 168 -15.26 3.22 0.59
C SER A 168 -15.17 4.36 -0.41
N PHE A 169 -14.02 4.50 -1.05
CA PHE A 169 -13.85 5.51 -2.11
C PHE A 169 -14.37 4.95 -3.45
N PRO A 170 -15.09 5.76 -4.28
CA PRO A 170 -15.36 7.19 -4.12
C PRO A 170 -16.67 7.51 -3.37
N THR A 171 -17.45 6.52 -2.98
CA THR A 171 -18.82 6.69 -2.50
C THR A 171 -18.90 7.23 -1.07
N GLY A 172 -17.89 6.96 -0.24
CA GLY A 172 -17.92 7.24 1.19
C GLY A 172 -18.78 6.27 2.01
N VAL A 173 -19.35 5.24 1.37
CA VAL A 173 -20.18 4.22 2.04
C VAL A 173 -19.37 3.50 3.10
N SER A 174 -20.00 3.23 4.23
CA SER A 174 -19.45 2.36 5.28
C SER A 174 -20.41 1.20 5.51
N ALA A 175 -19.84 -0.01 5.52
CA ALA A 175 -20.64 -1.21 5.80
C ALA A 175 -21.17 -1.19 7.23
N THR A 176 -22.44 -1.54 7.40
CA THR A 176 -23.03 -1.75 8.73
C THR A 176 -22.53 -3.04 9.37
N ALA A 177 -22.68 -3.17 10.69
CA ALA A 177 -22.33 -4.41 11.38
C ALA A 177 -23.09 -5.63 10.81
N SER A 178 -24.36 -5.45 10.41
CA SER A 178 -25.13 -6.50 9.75
C SER A 178 -24.53 -6.90 8.42
N LYS A 179 -24.08 -5.93 7.62
CA LYS A 179 -23.40 -6.20 6.34
C LYS A 179 -22.07 -6.92 6.51
N LEU A 180 -21.29 -6.57 7.52
CA LEU A 180 -20.05 -7.27 7.82
C LEU A 180 -20.28 -8.75 8.18
N HIS A 181 -21.39 -9.06 8.84
CA HIS A 181 -21.79 -10.45 9.10
C HIS A 181 -22.29 -11.17 7.82
N GLU A 182 -22.89 -10.43 6.89
CA GLU A 182 -23.33 -10.99 5.61
C GLU A 182 -22.16 -11.35 4.68
N TYR A 183 -21.00 -10.69 4.82
CA TYR A 183 -19.79 -10.96 4.03
C TYR A 183 -19.06 -12.25 4.43
N VAL A 184 -19.35 -12.83 5.59
CA VAL A 184 -18.69 -14.01 6.16
C VAL A 184 -19.62 -15.23 6.12
#